data_7bcdc032da54081c463e172bceb8e9eb
#
_entry.id   7bcdc032da54081c463e172bceb8e9eb
#
_cell.length_a   1.000
_cell.length_b   1.000
_cell.length_c   1.000
_cell.angle_alpha   90.00
_cell.angle_beta   90.00
_cell.angle_gamma   90.00
#
_symmetry.space_group_name_H-M   'P 1'
#
loop_
_entity.id
_entity.type
_entity.pdbx_description
1 polymer ?
#
loop_
_entity_poly.entity_id
_entity_poly.type
_entity_poly.pdbx_seq_one_letter_code
_entity_poly.pdbx_strand_id
1 'polypeptide(L)'
;MAWVWVDKGMLLLLHDESLAEHGGDSRLRDEGLLDSVLMRPENLAAYEQPDFAALAASYCVGLAKNHPFVDGNKRAALLATGLFLLLNGKKLTASQADATLAILGVAGSEISELEFAAWVRRNSKDR
;
A
#
# COMPACT_ATOMS: atom_id res chain seq x y z
N MET A 1 9.37 -11.90 15.28
CA MET A 1 9.99 -11.40 14.06
C MET A 1 9.65 -9.92 13.90
N ALA A 2 10.67 -9.11 13.62
CA ALA A 2 10.47 -7.68 13.47
C ALA A 2 10.17 -7.33 12.01
N TRP A 3 9.09 -6.60 11.79
CA TRP A 3 8.74 -6.09 10.47
C TRP A 3 9.49 -4.78 10.19
N VAL A 4 9.80 -4.53 8.93
CA VAL A 4 10.32 -3.25 8.47
C VAL A 4 9.15 -2.46 7.89
N TRP A 5 8.81 -1.35 8.54
CA TRP A 5 7.65 -0.53 8.17
C TRP A 5 8.00 0.44 7.06
N VAL A 6 6.99 0.83 6.28
CA VAL A 6 7.18 1.85 5.24
C VAL A 6 7.47 3.19 5.92
N ASP A 7 8.59 3.78 5.57
CA ASP A 7 8.96 5.10 6.06
C ASP A 7 8.13 6.18 5.35
N LYS A 8 7.53 7.08 6.12
CA LYS A 8 6.69 8.16 5.59
C LYS A 8 7.43 9.00 4.56
N GLY A 9 8.66 9.42 4.89
CA GLY A 9 9.47 10.25 3.98
C GLY A 9 9.77 9.54 2.67
N MET A 10 10.06 8.24 2.72
CA MET A 10 10.30 7.45 1.52
C MET A 10 9.04 7.36 0.66
N LEU A 11 7.89 7.12 1.28
CA LEU A 11 6.62 7.04 0.52
C LEU A 11 6.31 8.39 -0.13
N LEU A 12 6.49 9.50 0.59
CA LEU A 12 6.25 10.83 0.03
C LEU A 12 7.15 11.11 -1.16
N LEU A 13 8.43 10.74 -1.06
CA LEU A 13 9.39 10.92 -2.15
C LEU A 13 9.00 10.08 -3.37
N LEU A 14 8.69 8.81 -3.19
CA LEU A 14 8.30 7.92 -4.28
C LEU A 14 7.00 8.37 -4.93
N HIS A 15 6.03 8.83 -4.15
CA HIS A 15 4.77 9.34 -4.65
C HIS A 15 4.99 10.60 -5.50
N ASP A 16 5.80 11.52 -5.00
CA ASP A 16 6.13 12.76 -5.72
C ASP A 16 6.81 12.45 -7.05
N GLU A 17 7.80 11.56 -7.05
CA GLU A 17 8.50 11.14 -8.28
C GLU A 17 7.53 10.47 -9.27
N SER A 18 6.65 9.61 -8.79
CA SER A 18 5.69 8.91 -9.63
C SER A 18 4.72 9.88 -10.31
N LEU A 19 4.19 10.85 -9.58
CA LEU A 19 3.27 11.82 -10.16
C LEU A 19 3.98 12.85 -11.05
N ALA A 20 5.24 13.17 -10.76
CA ALA A 20 6.04 14.01 -11.66
C ALA A 20 6.20 13.36 -13.04
N GLU A 21 6.29 12.03 -13.08
CA GLU A 21 6.42 11.26 -14.30
C GLU A 21 5.08 11.03 -15.01
N HIS A 22 4.01 10.79 -14.26
CA HIS A 22 2.70 10.40 -14.81
C HIS A 22 1.65 11.52 -14.80
N GLY A 23 1.96 12.65 -14.16
CA GLY A 23 1.03 13.76 -13.98
C GLY A 23 0.22 13.65 -12.70
N GLY A 24 -0.29 14.77 -12.22
CA GLY A 24 -1.10 14.86 -11.01
C GLY A 24 -0.43 15.71 -9.93
N ASP A 25 -1.19 16.01 -8.89
CA ASP A 25 -0.76 16.81 -7.76
C ASP A 25 -0.42 15.92 -6.59
N SER A 26 0.87 15.77 -6.26
CA SER A 26 1.36 14.87 -5.22
C SER A 26 1.21 15.42 -3.80
N ARG A 27 0.67 16.64 -3.65
CA ARG A 27 0.53 17.25 -2.33
C ARG A 27 -0.38 16.45 -1.42
N LEU A 28 -0.10 16.50 -0.13
CA LEU A 28 -0.97 15.94 0.89
C LEU A 28 -2.27 16.74 0.97
N ARG A 29 -3.40 16.05 1.00
CA ARG A 29 -4.69 16.63 1.30
C ARG A 29 -4.90 16.68 2.82
N ASP A 30 -4.41 15.64 3.52
CA ASP A 30 -4.61 15.49 4.96
C ASP A 30 -3.44 14.68 5.54
N GLU A 31 -2.50 15.38 6.18
CA GLU A 31 -1.31 14.73 6.74
C GLU A 31 -1.66 13.84 7.93
N GLY A 32 -2.58 14.26 8.78
CA GLY A 32 -3.02 13.45 9.92
C GLY A 32 -3.65 12.14 9.45
N LEU A 33 -4.37 12.18 8.35
CA LEU A 33 -4.96 10.97 7.76
C LEU A 33 -3.87 10.05 7.21
N LEU A 34 -2.82 10.59 6.58
CA LEU A 34 -1.69 9.78 6.13
C LEU A 34 -1.01 9.09 7.32
N ASP A 35 -0.77 9.84 8.40
CA ASP A 35 -0.14 9.28 9.60
C ASP A 35 -1.00 8.13 10.17
N SER A 36 -2.32 8.33 10.23
CA SER A 36 -3.26 7.31 10.69
C SER A 36 -3.22 6.06 9.81
N VAL A 37 -3.21 6.25 8.50
CA VAL A 37 -3.14 5.15 7.53
C VAL A 37 -1.84 4.35 7.69
N LEU A 38 -0.71 5.03 7.88
CA LEU A 38 0.58 4.36 8.05
C LEU A 38 0.66 3.58 9.36
N MET A 39 -0.12 3.96 10.37
CA MET A 39 -0.19 3.23 11.63
C MET A 39 -1.09 1.99 11.58
N ARG A 40 -1.97 1.87 10.58
CA ARG A 40 -2.88 0.72 10.48
C ARG A 40 -2.16 -0.63 10.55
N PRO A 41 -1.14 -0.89 9.72
CA PRO A 41 -0.44 -2.17 9.77
C PRO A 41 0.33 -2.38 11.07
N GLU A 42 0.91 -1.33 11.65
CA GLU A 42 1.60 -1.45 12.93
C GLU A 42 0.62 -1.81 14.04
N ASN A 43 -0.57 -1.21 14.06
CA ASN A 43 -1.61 -1.55 15.02
C ASN A 43 -2.09 -2.98 14.82
N LEU A 44 -2.27 -3.42 13.58
CA LEU A 44 -2.67 -4.79 13.27
C LEU A 44 -1.64 -5.79 13.82
N ALA A 45 -0.36 -5.52 13.62
CA ALA A 45 0.72 -6.37 14.12
C ALA A 45 0.80 -6.39 15.65
N ALA A 46 0.39 -5.29 16.31
CA ALA A 46 0.41 -5.21 17.76
C ALA A 46 -0.69 -6.05 18.42
N TYR A 47 -1.84 -6.21 17.77
CA TYR A 47 -3.01 -6.87 18.35
C TYR A 47 -3.29 -8.25 17.76
N GLU A 48 -2.70 -8.59 16.62
CA GLU A 48 -2.91 -9.85 15.95
C GLU A 48 -1.55 -10.43 15.51
N GLN A 49 -1.58 -11.54 14.80
CA GLN A 49 -0.36 -12.13 14.22
C GLN A 49 -0.51 -12.21 12.70
N PRO A 50 -0.54 -11.05 12.02
CA PRO A 50 -0.71 -11.02 10.57
C PRO A 50 0.56 -11.50 9.85
N ASP A 51 0.37 -12.09 8.67
CA ASP A 51 1.49 -12.37 7.79
C ASP A 51 1.83 -11.12 6.95
N PHE A 52 2.86 -11.25 6.12
CA PHE A 52 3.29 -10.16 5.23
C PHE A 52 2.16 -9.67 4.33
N ALA A 53 1.31 -10.57 3.85
CA ALA A 53 0.24 -10.22 2.91
C ALA A 53 -0.87 -9.42 3.59
N ALA A 54 -1.21 -9.78 4.83
CA ALA A 54 -2.21 -9.03 5.60
C ALA A 54 -1.72 -7.60 5.89
N LEU A 55 -0.44 -7.44 6.20
CA LEU A 55 0.15 -6.12 6.46
C LEU A 55 0.21 -5.28 5.18
N ALA A 56 0.62 -5.87 4.05
CA ALA A 56 0.61 -5.17 2.77
C ALA A 56 -0.81 -4.72 2.41
N ALA A 57 -1.81 -5.57 2.63
CA ALA A 57 -3.21 -5.23 2.38
C ALA A 57 -3.68 -4.08 3.27
N SER A 58 -3.21 -4.02 4.51
CA SER A 58 -3.54 -2.93 5.43
C SER A 58 -3.06 -1.58 4.89
N TYR A 59 -1.84 -1.50 4.35
CA TYR A 59 -1.36 -0.30 3.67
C TYR A 59 -2.23 0.05 2.47
N CYS A 60 -2.47 -0.92 1.61
CA CYS A 60 -3.21 -0.70 0.37
C CYS A 60 -4.62 -0.14 0.63
N VAL A 61 -5.37 -0.81 1.49
CA VAL A 61 -6.74 -0.41 1.81
C VAL A 61 -6.77 0.98 2.44
N GLY A 62 -5.86 1.24 3.36
CA GLY A 62 -5.78 2.55 4.01
C GLY A 62 -5.57 3.68 3.01
N LEU A 63 -4.62 3.52 2.10
CA LEU A 63 -4.31 4.56 1.11
C LEU A 63 -5.37 4.67 0.02
N ALA A 64 -5.86 3.54 -0.48
CA ALA A 64 -6.82 3.53 -1.58
C ALA A 64 -8.19 4.05 -1.17
N LYS A 65 -8.58 3.92 0.10
CA LYS A 65 -9.93 4.26 0.55
C LYS A 65 -10.02 5.58 1.31
N ASN A 66 -8.94 6.03 1.96
CA ASN A 66 -8.98 7.24 2.78
C ASN A 66 -8.48 8.50 2.07
N HIS A 67 -7.80 8.36 0.97
CA HIS A 67 -7.40 9.47 0.10
C HIS A 67 -6.61 10.58 0.83
N PRO A 68 -5.45 10.25 1.45
CA PRO A 68 -4.66 11.28 2.14
C PRO A 68 -3.98 12.27 1.20
N PHE A 69 -3.81 11.92 -0.08
CA PHE A 69 -3.21 12.80 -1.08
C PHE A 69 -4.28 13.51 -1.91
N VAL A 70 -3.90 14.62 -2.54
CA VAL A 70 -4.77 15.32 -3.49
C VAL A 70 -5.05 14.40 -4.68
N ASP A 71 -4.00 13.82 -5.27
CA ASP A 71 -4.11 12.90 -6.39
C ASP A 71 -3.24 11.67 -6.17
N GLY A 72 -3.53 10.61 -6.91
CA GLY A 72 -2.69 9.43 -6.98
C GLY A 72 -2.76 8.50 -5.77
N ASN A 73 -3.88 8.49 -5.05
CA ASN A 73 -4.02 7.62 -3.87
C ASN A 73 -3.92 6.12 -4.23
N LYS A 74 -4.45 5.71 -5.37
CA LYS A 74 -4.30 4.32 -5.84
C LYS A 74 -2.86 4.03 -6.23
N ARG A 75 -2.15 5.00 -6.80
CA ARG A 75 -0.72 4.89 -7.10
C ARG A 75 0.08 4.76 -5.80
N ALA A 76 -0.23 5.58 -4.79
CA ALA A 76 0.41 5.49 -3.49
C ALA A 76 0.16 4.13 -2.84
N ALA A 77 -1.05 3.57 -2.98
CA ALA A 77 -1.38 2.25 -2.48
C ALA A 77 -0.50 1.16 -3.13
N LEU A 78 -0.29 1.25 -4.44
CA LEU A 78 0.59 0.32 -5.15
C LEU A 78 2.04 0.45 -4.68
N LEU A 79 2.52 1.69 -4.57
CA LEU A 79 3.89 1.97 -4.11
C LEU A 79 4.12 1.43 -2.69
N ALA A 80 3.20 1.69 -1.78
CA ALA A 80 3.34 1.24 -0.39
C ALA A 80 3.29 -0.30 -0.29
N THR A 81 2.39 -0.94 -1.03
CA THR A 81 2.28 -2.38 -1.08
C THR A 81 3.60 -3.01 -1.56
N GLY A 82 4.11 -2.55 -2.68
CA GLY A 82 5.36 -3.06 -3.26
C GLY A 82 6.56 -2.78 -2.37
N LEU A 83 6.65 -1.57 -1.83
CA LEU A 83 7.76 -1.19 -0.96
C LEU A 83 7.77 -2.02 0.33
N PHE A 84 6.61 -2.18 0.98
CA PHE A 84 6.55 -3.01 2.19
C PHE A 84 7.02 -4.43 1.91
N LEU A 85 6.58 -5.02 0.81
CA LEU A 85 7.00 -6.37 0.43
C LEU A 85 8.52 -6.44 0.25
N LEU A 86 9.09 -5.49 -0.51
CA LEU A 86 10.54 -5.47 -0.75
C LEU A 86 11.33 -5.31 0.55
N LEU A 87 10.90 -4.44 1.43
CA LEU A 87 11.55 -4.22 2.72
C LEU A 87 11.54 -5.47 3.61
N ASN A 88 10.60 -6.37 3.36
CA ASN A 88 10.43 -7.58 4.17
C ASN A 88 10.76 -8.87 3.41
N GLY A 89 11.59 -8.75 2.37
CA GLY A 89 12.15 -9.91 1.67
C GLY A 89 11.23 -10.56 0.65
N LYS A 90 10.20 -9.85 0.21
CA LYS A 90 9.23 -10.34 -0.78
C LYS A 90 9.21 -9.41 -1.99
N LYS A 91 8.59 -9.85 -3.09
CA LYS A 91 8.29 -8.97 -4.21
C LYS A 91 7.00 -9.42 -4.90
N LEU A 92 6.29 -8.47 -5.49
CA LEU A 92 5.13 -8.78 -6.32
C LEU A 92 5.57 -9.46 -7.61
N THR A 93 4.81 -10.47 -8.01
CA THR A 93 5.02 -11.17 -9.28
C THR A 93 3.97 -10.81 -10.32
N ALA A 94 2.90 -10.15 -9.90
CA ALA A 94 1.86 -9.68 -10.82
C ALA A 94 2.39 -8.57 -11.72
N SER A 95 1.82 -8.47 -12.92
CA SER A 95 2.10 -7.33 -13.80
C SER A 95 1.57 -6.04 -13.16
N GLN A 96 2.08 -4.90 -13.61
CA GLN A 96 1.59 -3.61 -13.14
C GLN A 96 0.11 -3.44 -13.49
N ALA A 97 -0.32 -3.92 -14.65
CA ALA A 97 -1.72 -3.86 -15.06
C ALA A 97 -2.62 -4.67 -14.10
N ASP A 98 -2.23 -5.90 -13.77
CA ASP A 98 -3.00 -6.73 -12.84
C ASP A 98 -3.04 -6.13 -11.44
N ALA A 99 -1.92 -5.60 -10.96
CA ALA A 99 -1.86 -4.94 -9.66
C ALA A 99 -2.77 -3.71 -9.63
N THR A 100 -2.78 -2.93 -10.70
CA THR A 100 -3.65 -1.75 -10.82
C THR A 100 -5.13 -2.16 -10.76
N LEU A 101 -5.51 -3.22 -11.47
CA LEU A 101 -6.89 -3.73 -11.44
C LEU A 101 -7.29 -4.19 -10.04
N ALA A 102 -6.40 -4.87 -9.33
CA ALA A 102 -6.67 -5.31 -7.97
C ALA A 102 -6.89 -4.12 -7.03
N ILE A 103 -6.07 -3.08 -7.16
CA ILE A 103 -6.19 -1.87 -6.33
C ILE A 103 -7.45 -1.09 -6.67
N LEU A 104 -7.83 -1.02 -7.95
CA LEU A 104 -9.11 -0.43 -8.35
C LEU A 104 -10.28 -1.16 -7.71
N GLY A 105 -10.23 -2.49 -7.63
CA GLY A 105 -11.22 -3.30 -6.95
C GLY A 105 -11.32 -2.97 -5.45
N VAL A 106 -10.18 -2.76 -4.79
CA VAL A 106 -10.13 -2.34 -3.39
C VAL A 106 -10.75 -0.95 -3.23
N ALA A 107 -10.35 -0.01 -4.06
CA ALA A 107 -10.85 1.37 -3.98
C ALA A 107 -12.36 1.44 -4.19
N GLY A 108 -12.91 0.60 -5.06
CA GLY A 108 -14.35 0.51 -5.33
C GLY A 108 -15.12 -0.40 -4.38
N SER A 109 -14.46 -0.94 -3.36
CA SER A 109 -15.04 -1.87 -2.39
C SER A 109 -15.56 -3.18 -2.99
N GLU A 110 -15.08 -3.54 -4.18
CA GLU A 110 -15.39 -4.82 -4.83
C GLU A 110 -14.49 -5.93 -4.30
N ILE A 111 -13.31 -5.60 -3.81
CA ILE A 111 -12.34 -6.51 -3.20
C ILE A 111 -12.14 -6.07 -1.75
N SER A 112 -12.37 -6.99 -0.82
CA SER A 112 -12.18 -6.73 0.62
C SER A 112 -10.70 -6.76 0.97
N GLU A 113 -10.37 -6.29 2.17
CA GLU A 113 -9.00 -6.36 2.69
C GLU A 113 -8.48 -7.80 2.75
N LEU A 114 -9.31 -8.74 3.20
CA LEU A 114 -8.96 -10.16 3.25
C LEU A 114 -8.73 -10.73 1.86
N GLU A 115 -9.56 -10.37 0.90
CA GLU A 115 -9.42 -10.81 -0.49
C GLU A 115 -8.15 -10.24 -1.12
N PHE A 116 -7.84 -8.97 -0.84
CA PHE A 116 -6.61 -8.38 -1.35
C PHE A 116 -5.37 -9.02 -0.72
N ALA A 117 -5.41 -9.34 0.58
CA ALA A 117 -4.33 -10.07 1.22
C ALA A 117 -4.11 -11.44 0.54
N ALA A 118 -5.19 -12.15 0.23
CA ALA A 118 -5.09 -13.41 -0.50
C ALA A 118 -4.48 -13.23 -1.89
N TRP A 119 -4.85 -12.14 -2.58
CA TRP A 119 -4.27 -11.80 -3.87
C TRP A 119 -2.77 -11.53 -3.77
N VAL A 120 -2.35 -10.75 -2.76
CA VAL A 120 -0.92 -10.48 -2.51
C VAL A 120 -0.17 -11.78 -2.26
N ARG A 121 -0.75 -12.67 -1.46
CA ARG A 121 -0.11 -13.95 -1.11
C ARG A 121 0.12 -14.81 -2.34
N ARG A 122 -0.83 -14.82 -3.28
CA ARG A 122 -0.72 -15.58 -4.54
C ARG A 122 0.21 -14.91 -5.55
N ASN A 123 0.41 -13.60 -5.46
CA ASN A 123 1.13 -12.81 -6.45
C ASN A 123 2.43 -12.22 -5.90
N SER A 124 3.04 -12.91 -4.96
CA SER A 124 4.34 -12.53 -4.40
C SER A 124 5.22 -13.75 -4.22
N LYS A 125 6.50 -13.50 -4.15
CA LYS A 125 7.51 -14.52 -3.89
C LYS A 125 8.66 -13.92 -3.12
N ASP A 126 9.55 -14.74 -2.58
CA ASP A 126 10.78 -14.27 -1.95
C ASP A 126 11.65 -13.57 -2.99
N ARG A 127 12.23 -12.46 -2.60
CA ARG A 127 13.14 -11.73 -3.47
C ARG A 127 14.58 -12.19 -3.35
#